data_edb4a45462efed5de6b6058fb2c94e14
#
_entry.id   edb4a45462efed5de6b6058fb2c94e14
#
_cell.length_a   1.000
_cell.length_b   1.000
_cell.length_c   1.000
_cell.angle_alpha   90.00
_cell.angle_beta   90.00
_cell.angle_gamma   90.00
#
_symmetry.space_group_name_H-M   'P 1'
#
loop_
_entity.id
_entity.type
_entity.pdbx_description
1 polymer ?
#
loop_
_entity_poly.entity_id
_entity_poly.type
_entity_poly.pdbx_seq_one_letter_code
_entity_poly.pdbx_strand_id
1 'polypeptide(L)'
;MKNAKHPIIYHPSYDIPLPENHRFPGTKYSALIKELESAGLIEHYLKYLPKPATAEYLSIAHDPVYIRAIETGNLSKQQQTKLGLPWSEILLQRSFLTPNGTLLAAQLALQTGVACHAAGGTHHAHRDFGAGFCVFNDLAYAARALITMKLAKRILILDCDVHQGDGTASILSNDMDIFTLSLIHISEPTRPY
;
A
#
# COMPACT_ATOMS: atom_id res chain seq x y z
N MET A 1 -2.47 5.00 32.90
CA MET A 1 -2.59 4.11 31.73
C MET A 1 -1.18 3.68 31.37
N LYS A 2 -0.82 2.37 31.45
CA LYS A 2 0.49 1.88 31.01
C LYS A 2 0.63 2.23 29.54
N ASN A 3 1.78 2.77 29.14
CA ASN A 3 2.14 3.10 27.74
C ASN A 3 1.97 1.84 26.86
N ALA A 4 0.77 1.63 26.33
CA ALA A 4 0.54 0.57 25.36
C ALA A 4 1.32 0.94 24.09
N LYS A 5 2.26 0.08 23.70
CA LYS A 5 2.98 0.28 22.44
C LYS A 5 2.08 -0.09 21.27
N HIS A 6 2.06 0.77 20.25
CA HIS A 6 1.27 0.53 19.05
C HIS A 6 2.06 -0.27 18.00
N PRO A 7 1.41 -1.17 17.24
CA PRO A 7 2.07 -1.86 16.14
C PRO A 7 2.52 -0.88 15.04
N ILE A 8 3.78 -1.03 14.58
CA ILE A 8 4.26 -0.43 13.36
C ILE A 8 4.81 -1.52 12.44
N ILE A 9 4.31 -1.59 11.23
CA ILE A 9 4.70 -2.56 10.23
C ILE A 9 5.75 -1.91 9.32
N TYR A 10 6.91 -2.52 9.24
CA TYR A 10 8.01 -2.10 8.43
C TYR A 10 8.83 -3.31 7.97
N HIS A 11 9.42 -3.22 6.79
CA HIS A 11 10.38 -4.21 6.30
C HIS A 11 11.57 -3.52 5.64
N PRO A 12 12.83 -3.95 5.88
CA PRO A 12 14.02 -3.36 5.25
C PRO A 12 13.97 -3.37 3.71
N SER A 13 13.32 -4.38 3.12
CA SER A 13 13.11 -4.49 1.66
C SER A 13 11.99 -3.58 1.11
N TYR A 14 11.50 -2.61 1.87
CA TYR A 14 10.60 -1.59 1.33
C TYR A 14 11.33 -0.54 0.50
N ASP A 15 12.60 -0.31 0.79
CA ASP A 15 13.43 0.58 -0.03
C ASP A 15 13.75 -0.06 -1.37
N ILE A 16 13.74 0.75 -2.41
CA ILE A 16 14.12 0.34 -3.76
C ILE A 16 15.23 1.26 -4.28
N PRO A 17 16.32 0.70 -4.78
CA PRO A 17 17.37 1.49 -5.41
C PRO A 17 16.84 2.02 -6.77
N LEU A 18 16.85 3.32 -6.92
CA LEU A 18 16.40 4.01 -8.13
C LEU A 18 17.51 4.95 -8.61
N PRO A 19 17.52 5.32 -9.90
CA PRO A 19 18.45 6.33 -10.42
C PRO A 19 18.39 7.63 -9.58
N GLU A 20 19.53 8.32 -9.46
CA GLU A 20 19.69 9.49 -8.59
C GLU A 20 18.62 10.58 -8.82
N ASN A 21 18.22 10.79 -10.08
CA ASN A 21 17.22 11.81 -10.44
C ASN A 21 15.78 11.23 -10.54
N HIS A 22 15.52 10.07 -9.98
CA HIS A 22 14.19 9.48 -10.04
C HIS A 22 13.23 10.23 -9.12
N ARG A 23 12.04 10.60 -9.62
CA ARG A 23 11.03 11.38 -8.86
C ARG A 23 10.50 10.66 -7.62
N PHE A 24 10.48 9.33 -7.63
CA PHE A 24 10.05 8.55 -6.47
C PHE A 24 11.23 8.42 -5.48
N PRO A 25 11.05 8.84 -4.22
CA PRO A 25 12.10 8.72 -3.21
C PRO A 25 12.19 7.28 -2.67
N GLY A 26 12.98 6.43 -3.35
CA GLY A 26 13.03 4.99 -3.12
C GLY A 26 13.46 4.57 -1.71
N THR A 27 14.16 5.44 -0.96
CA THR A 27 14.68 5.16 0.39
C THR A 27 13.86 5.81 1.50
N LYS A 28 12.69 6.37 1.20
CA LYS A 28 11.87 7.12 2.18
C LYS A 28 11.42 6.28 3.36
N TYR A 29 11.32 4.96 3.20
CA TYR A 29 10.80 4.07 4.23
C TYR A 29 11.81 3.83 5.35
N SER A 30 13.07 3.54 5.02
CA SER A 30 14.14 3.46 6.02
C SER A 30 14.46 4.83 6.63
N ALA A 31 14.35 5.91 5.83
CA ALA A 31 14.50 7.27 6.34
C ALA A 31 13.45 7.59 7.41
N LEU A 32 12.17 7.24 7.19
CA LEU A 32 11.11 7.40 8.19
C LEU A 32 11.45 6.69 9.50
N ILE A 33 11.89 5.43 9.43
CA ILE A 33 12.24 4.68 10.64
C ILE A 33 13.41 5.31 11.37
N LYS A 34 14.44 5.77 10.66
CA LYS A 34 15.58 6.49 11.26
C LYS A 34 15.15 7.78 11.95
N GLU A 35 14.23 8.54 11.34
CA GLU A 35 13.69 9.75 11.97
C GLU A 35 12.91 9.43 13.25
N LEU A 36 12.08 8.38 13.24
CA LEU A 36 11.38 7.93 14.45
C LEU A 36 12.36 7.49 15.55
N GLU A 37 13.44 6.82 15.19
CA GLU A 37 14.51 6.43 16.12
C GLU A 37 15.25 7.65 16.67
N SER A 38 15.64 8.58 15.81
CA SER A 38 16.34 9.80 16.19
C SER A 38 15.52 10.71 17.09
N ALA A 39 14.21 10.74 16.90
CA ALA A 39 13.27 11.49 17.71
C ALA A 39 12.87 10.78 19.02
N GLY A 40 13.36 9.56 19.27
CA GLY A 40 12.96 8.74 20.42
C GLY A 40 11.51 8.23 20.36
N LEU A 41 10.82 8.42 19.23
CA LEU A 41 9.42 8.04 19.07
C LEU A 41 9.24 6.54 18.86
N ILE A 42 10.25 5.86 18.33
CA ILE A 42 10.17 4.43 18.03
C ILE A 42 9.90 3.57 19.27
N GLU A 43 10.24 4.07 20.46
CA GLU A 43 10.00 3.38 21.73
C GLU A 43 8.50 3.20 22.05
N HIS A 44 7.64 4.00 21.42
CA HIS A 44 6.19 3.91 21.56
C HIS A 44 5.56 2.84 20.64
N TYR A 45 6.37 2.17 19.80
CA TYR A 45 5.92 1.21 18.83
C TYR A 45 6.51 -0.18 19.06
N LEU A 46 5.73 -1.21 18.65
CA LEU A 46 6.20 -2.57 18.45
C LEU A 46 6.37 -2.80 16.95
N LYS A 47 7.61 -3.09 16.54
CA LYS A 47 7.94 -3.34 15.12
C LYS A 47 7.49 -4.74 14.71
N TYR A 48 6.78 -4.83 13.59
CA TYR A 48 6.35 -6.09 12.96
C TYR A 48 6.87 -6.15 11.53
N LEU A 49 7.33 -7.33 11.10
CA LEU A 49 7.76 -7.59 9.74
C LEU A 49 6.68 -8.40 9.00
N PRO A 50 6.16 -7.93 7.88
CA PRO A 50 5.23 -8.70 7.09
C PRO A 50 5.96 -9.81 6.33
N LYS A 51 5.23 -10.89 6.03
CA LYS A 51 5.63 -11.89 5.04
C LYS A 51 5.12 -11.47 3.66
N PRO A 52 5.76 -11.90 2.56
CA PRO A 52 5.22 -11.66 1.22
C PRO A 52 3.80 -12.24 1.07
N ALA A 53 2.95 -11.55 0.33
CA ALA A 53 1.70 -12.12 -0.16
C ALA A 53 1.99 -13.22 -1.20
N THR A 54 1.07 -14.15 -1.41
CA THR A 54 1.14 -15.08 -2.53
C THR A 54 0.40 -14.52 -3.74
N ALA A 55 0.75 -14.97 -4.94
CA ALA A 55 0.04 -14.60 -6.16
C ALA A 55 -1.46 -14.94 -6.08
N GLU A 56 -1.79 -16.09 -5.47
CA GLU A 56 -3.16 -16.52 -5.22
C GLU A 56 -3.93 -15.50 -4.38
N TYR A 57 -3.37 -15.06 -3.26
CA TYR A 57 -4.01 -14.05 -2.40
C TYR A 57 -4.10 -12.68 -3.09
N LEU A 58 -3.08 -12.26 -3.85
CA LEU A 58 -3.13 -11.01 -4.61
C LEU A 58 -4.25 -11.02 -5.65
N SER A 59 -4.64 -12.19 -6.17
CA SER A 59 -5.70 -12.31 -7.18
C SER A 59 -7.08 -11.88 -6.70
N ILE A 60 -7.30 -11.73 -5.40
CA ILE A 60 -8.54 -11.17 -4.87
C ILE A 60 -8.74 -9.69 -5.27
N ALA A 61 -7.64 -8.96 -5.52
CA ALA A 61 -7.66 -7.56 -5.93
C ALA A 61 -7.12 -7.34 -7.35
N HIS A 62 -6.25 -8.22 -7.84
CA HIS A 62 -5.54 -8.04 -9.10
C HIS A 62 -5.76 -9.20 -10.08
N ASP A 63 -5.61 -8.90 -11.36
CA ASP A 63 -5.68 -9.90 -12.43
C ASP A 63 -4.47 -10.84 -12.37
N PRO A 64 -4.67 -12.18 -12.41
CA PRO A 64 -3.56 -13.14 -12.39
C PRO A 64 -2.55 -12.96 -13.54
N VAL A 65 -2.99 -12.48 -14.71
CA VAL A 65 -2.09 -12.20 -15.84
C VAL A 65 -1.18 -11.03 -15.51
N TYR A 66 -1.72 -9.99 -14.88
CA TYR A 66 -0.93 -8.84 -14.43
C TYR A 66 0.06 -9.25 -13.33
N ILE A 67 -0.39 -10.01 -12.32
CA ILE A 67 0.47 -10.53 -11.25
C ILE A 67 1.64 -11.31 -11.87
N ARG A 68 1.36 -12.20 -12.82
CA ARG A 68 2.38 -12.99 -13.51
C ARG A 68 3.35 -12.12 -14.30
N ALA A 69 2.87 -11.06 -14.95
CA ALA A 69 3.73 -10.12 -15.68
C ALA A 69 4.71 -9.40 -14.75
N ILE A 70 4.27 -9.04 -13.53
CA ILE A 70 5.15 -8.48 -12.49
C ILE A 70 6.17 -9.52 -12.01
N GLU A 71 5.74 -10.77 -11.71
CA GLU A 71 6.63 -11.85 -11.26
C GLU A 71 7.76 -12.13 -12.23
N THR A 72 7.46 -12.08 -13.52
CA THR A 72 8.41 -12.46 -14.58
C THR A 72 9.12 -11.28 -15.23
N GLY A 73 8.81 -10.05 -14.83
CA GLY A 73 9.36 -8.84 -15.44
C GLY A 73 8.85 -8.57 -16.87
N ASN A 74 7.74 -9.19 -17.27
CA ASN A 74 7.21 -9.16 -18.63
C ASN A 74 6.15 -8.08 -18.86
N LEU A 75 6.30 -6.93 -18.21
CA LEU A 75 5.45 -5.77 -18.50
C LEU A 75 5.79 -5.19 -19.87
N SER A 76 4.76 -4.83 -20.64
CA SER A 76 4.97 -4.06 -21.88
C SER A 76 5.61 -2.70 -21.58
N LYS A 77 6.27 -2.12 -22.58
CA LYS A 77 6.88 -0.78 -22.44
C LYS A 77 5.86 0.27 -21.99
N GLN A 78 4.63 0.19 -22.48
CA GLN A 78 3.55 1.09 -22.07
C GLN A 78 3.18 0.92 -20.60
N GLN A 79 3.06 -0.33 -20.12
CA GLN A 79 2.78 -0.62 -18.71
C GLN A 79 3.92 -0.16 -17.80
N GLN A 80 5.18 -0.38 -18.19
CA GLN A 80 6.33 0.13 -17.43
C GLN A 80 6.34 1.66 -17.34
N THR A 81 6.06 2.34 -18.45
CA THR A 81 5.98 3.81 -18.46
C THR A 81 4.86 4.31 -17.55
N LYS A 82 3.69 3.66 -17.59
CA LYS A 82 2.55 4.02 -16.74
C LYS A 82 2.84 3.77 -15.25
N LEU A 83 3.50 2.67 -14.93
CA LEU A 83 3.94 2.34 -13.58
C LEU A 83 4.98 3.36 -13.06
N GLY A 84 5.89 3.79 -13.92
CA GLY A 84 6.93 4.77 -13.58
C GLY A 84 8.08 4.23 -12.73
N LEU A 85 8.15 2.93 -12.49
CA LEU A 85 9.23 2.26 -11.76
C LEU A 85 9.91 1.24 -12.67
N PRO A 86 11.25 1.24 -12.78
CA PRO A 86 11.95 0.18 -13.48
C PRO A 86 11.78 -1.15 -12.76
N TRP A 87 11.51 -2.20 -13.53
CA TRP A 87 11.43 -3.54 -12.95
C TRP A 87 12.78 -4.00 -12.39
N SER A 88 12.75 -4.62 -11.24
CA SER A 88 13.89 -5.28 -10.60
C SER A 88 13.39 -6.33 -9.61
N GLU A 89 14.24 -7.28 -9.25
CA GLU A 89 13.92 -8.27 -8.20
C GLU A 89 13.61 -7.62 -6.85
N ILE A 90 14.26 -6.49 -6.55
CA ILE A 90 14.00 -5.72 -5.32
C ILE A 90 12.59 -5.11 -5.38
N LEU A 91 12.20 -4.52 -6.53
CA LEU A 91 10.85 -4.01 -6.72
C LEU A 91 9.82 -5.14 -6.62
N LEU A 92 10.11 -6.31 -7.21
CA LEU A 92 9.26 -7.50 -7.12
C LEU A 92 9.07 -7.90 -5.65
N GLN A 93 10.15 -8.08 -4.90
CA GLN A 93 10.08 -8.44 -3.48
C GLN A 93 9.25 -7.45 -2.67
N ARG A 94 9.51 -6.16 -2.83
CA ARG A 94 8.75 -5.10 -2.17
C ARG A 94 7.26 -5.16 -2.52
N SER A 95 6.95 -5.38 -3.79
CA SER A 95 5.56 -5.38 -4.28
C SER A 95 4.71 -6.48 -3.67
N PHE A 96 5.29 -7.62 -3.32
CA PHE A 96 4.60 -8.69 -2.60
C PHE A 96 4.57 -8.48 -1.08
N LEU A 97 5.52 -7.76 -0.52
CA LEU A 97 5.55 -7.44 0.92
C LEU A 97 4.51 -6.37 1.31
N THR A 98 4.38 -5.32 0.51
CA THR A 98 3.56 -4.15 0.85
C THR A 98 2.09 -4.48 1.07
N PRO A 99 1.38 -5.25 0.22
CA PRO A 99 -0.02 -5.59 0.45
C PRO A 99 -0.24 -6.35 1.76
N ASN A 100 0.59 -7.34 2.05
CA ASN A 100 0.52 -8.06 3.31
C ASN A 100 0.93 -7.21 4.53
N GLY A 101 1.76 -6.19 4.34
CA GLY A 101 2.05 -5.21 5.39
C GLY A 101 0.80 -4.43 5.80
N THR A 102 0.00 -3.99 4.84
CA THR A 102 -1.27 -3.30 5.09
C THR A 102 -2.30 -4.24 5.71
N LEU A 103 -2.40 -5.48 5.22
CA LEU A 103 -3.28 -6.49 5.84
C LEU A 103 -2.88 -6.79 7.28
N LEU A 104 -1.59 -6.98 7.56
CA LEU A 104 -1.08 -7.20 8.92
C LEU A 104 -1.36 -6.01 9.83
N ALA A 105 -1.19 -4.77 9.34
CA ALA A 105 -1.54 -3.57 10.09
C ALA A 105 -3.02 -3.56 10.47
N ALA A 106 -3.90 -3.85 9.52
CA ALA A 106 -5.33 -3.90 9.76
C ALA A 106 -5.72 -5.01 10.77
N GLN A 107 -5.13 -6.20 10.65
CA GLN A 107 -5.37 -7.30 11.62
C GLN A 107 -4.91 -6.95 13.03
N LEU A 108 -3.77 -6.30 13.18
CA LEU A 108 -3.27 -5.85 14.48
C LEU A 108 -4.12 -4.69 15.04
N ALA A 109 -4.59 -3.78 14.18
CA ALA A 109 -5.49 -2.71 14.59
C ALA A 109 -6.83 -3.22 15.15
N LEU A 110 -7.36 -4.32 14.62
CA LEU A 110 -8.55 -4.97 15.20
C LEU A 110 -8.34 -5.46 16.63
N GLN A 111 -7.10 -5.73 17.03
CA GLN A 111 -6.76 -6.18 18.38
C GLN A 111 -6.36 -5.02 19.30
N THR A 112 -5.68 -4.02 18.77
CA THR A 112 -5.04 -2.94 19.54
C THR A 112 -5.71 -1.58 19.38
N GLY A 113 -6.71 -1.47 18.50
CA GLY A 113 -7.42 -0.22 18.18
C GLY A 113 -6.75 0.60 17.08
N VAL A 114 -5.42 0.58 16.99
CA VAL A 114 -4.65 1.32 15.97
C VAL A 114 -3.37 0.58 15.62
N ALA A 115 -2.95 0.63 14.37
CA ALA A 115 -1.64 0.19 13.89
C ALA A 115 -1.18 1.10 12.76
N CYS A 116 0.13 1.24 12.58
CA CYS A 116 0.74 2.00 11.52
C CYS A 116 1.45 1.09 10.53
N HIS A 117 1.37 1.40 9.24
CA HIS A 117 2.20 0.77 8.21
C HIS A 117 3.12 1.84 7.61
N ALA A 118 4.44 1.62 7.72
CA ALA A 118 5.45 2.58 7.26
C ALA A 118 5.61 2.62 5.72
N ALA A 119 4.85 1.80 5.01
CA ALA A 119 4.71 1.80 3.55
C ALA A 119 3.24 1.58 3.21
N GLY A 120 2.90 1.43 1.93
CA GLY A 120 1.52 1.24 1.51
C GLY A 120 0.88 2.53 0.98
N GLY A 121 -0.45 2.53 0.87
CA GLY A 121 -1.19 3.60 0.22
C GLY A 121 -1.00 3.61 -1.30
N THR A 122 -0.89 2.44 -1.91
CA THR A 122 -0.61 2.28 -3.35
C THR A 122 -1.89 2.37 -4.19
N HIS A 123 -2.58 3.49 -4.06
CA HIS A 123 -3.95 3.75 -4.47
C HIS A 123 -4.16 3.91 -5.99
N HIS A 124 -3.08 4.12 -6.76
CA HIS A 124 -3.15 4.23 -8.23
C HIS A 124 -3.04 2.88 -8.96
N ALA A 125 -2.71 1.78 -8.27
CA ALA A 125 -2.71 0.48 -8.91
C ALA A 125 -4.14 0.00 -9.17
N HIS A 126 -4.44 -0.30 -10.43
CA HIS A 126 -5.69 -0.87 -10.91
C HIS A 126 -5.63 -2.41 -10.86
N ARG A 127 -6.75 -3.05 -11.23
CA ARG A 127 -6.84 -4.51 -11.21
C ARG A 127 -5.80 -5.18 -12.11
N ASP A 128 -5.54 -4.63 -13.29
CA ASP A 128 -4.78 -5.23 -14.39
C ASP A 128 -3.55 -4.42 -14.82
N PHE A 129 -3.24 -3.33 -14.13
CA PHE A 129 -2.03 -2.55 -14.36
C PHE A 129 -1.64 -1.70 -13.15
N GLY A 130 -0.35 -1.40 -13.05
CA GLY A 130 0.18 -0.42 -12.10
C GLY A 130 0.29 0.98 -12.70
N ALA A 131 0.19 2.01 -11.86
CA ALA A 131 0.34 3.40 -12.24
C ALA A 131 0.88 4.23 -11.08
N GLY A 132 1.44 5.42 -11.34
CA GLY A 132 1.81 6.37 -10.30
C GLY A 132 2.73 5.78 -9.21
N PHE A 133 3.69 4.95 -9.60
CA PHE A 133 4.61 4.22 -8.70
C PHE A 133 3.94 3.14 -7.83
N CYS A 134 2.68 2.80 -8.09
CA CYS A 134 1.92 1.79 -7.39
C CYS A 134 1.88 0.50 -8.23
N VAL A 135 2.47 -0.59 -7.72
CA VAL A 135 2.48 -1.90 -8.40
C VAL A 135 1.19 -2.65 -8.12
N PHE A 136 0.91 -2.94 -6.85
CA PHE A 136 -0.33 -3.57 -6.39
C PHE A 136 -1.04 -2.63 -5.42
N ASN A 137 -2.37 -2.65 -5.43
CA ASN A 137 -3.21 -1.86 -4.53
C ASN A 137 -3.37 -2.57 -3.19
N ASP A 138 -2.56 -2.18 -2.24
CA ASP A 138 -2.52 -2.76 -0.91
C ASP A 138 -3.80 -2.50 -0.10
N LEU A 139 -4.45 -1.36 -0.33
CA LEU A 139 -5.70 -0.98 0.36
C LEU A 139 -6.86 -1.87 -0.11
N ALA A 140 -7.03 -2.02 -1.42
CA ALA A 140 -8.06 -2.88 -1.99
C ALA A 140 -7.84 -4.36 -1.62
N TYR A 141 -6.58 -4.81 -1.67
CA TYR A 141 -6.20 -6.14 -1.25
C TYR A 141 -6.54 -6.40 0.22
N ALA A 142 -6.08 -5.53 1.13
CA ALA A 142 -6.31 -5.71 2.56
C ALA A 142 -7.80 -5.66 2.90
N ALA A 143 -8.57 -4.75 2.30
CA ALA A 143 -9.99 -4.63 2.55
C ALA A 143 -10.75 -5.90 2.11
N ARG A 144 -10.53 -6.40 0.89
CA ARG A 144 -11.15 -7.65 0.41
C ARG A 144 -10.73 -8.87 1.24
N ALA A 145 -9.45 -8.93 1.63
CA ALA A 145 -8.95 -10.01 2.50
C ALA A 145 -9.66 -10.03 3.85
N LEU A 146 -9.84 -8.88 4.51
CA LEU A 146 -10.54 -8.78 5.79
C LEU A 146 -12.02 -9.20 5.70
N ILE A 147 -12.72 -8.81 4.63
CA ILE A 147 -14.11 -9.24 4.37
C ILE A 147 -14.16 -10.76 4.15
N THR A 148 -13.30 -11.29 3.28
CA THR A 148 -13.21 -12.73 2.97
C THR A 148 -12.90 -13.57 4.20
N MET A 149 -12.00 -13.11 5.06
CA MET A 149 -11.65 -13.74 6.33
C MET A 149 -12.73 -13.55 7.41
N LYS A 150 -13.80 -12.80 7.14
CA LYS A 150 -14.86 -12.44 8.09
C LYS A 150 -14.36 -11.71 9.33
N LEU A 151 -13.25 -10.99 9.22
CA LEU A 151 -12.66 -10.16 10.28
C LEU A 151 -13.31 -8.77 10.35
N ALA A 152 -13.90 -8.30 9.24
CA ALA A 152 -14.69 -7.09 9.19
C ALA A 152 -15.96 -7.32 8.38
N LYS A 153 -17.04 -6.58 8.70
CA LYS A 153 -18.30 -6.61 7.96
C LYS A 153 -18.42 -5.44 6.97
N ARG A 154 -17.86 -4.30 7.33
CA ARG A 154 -17.83 -3.08 6.50
C ARG A 154 -16.50 -2.38 6.72
N ILE A 155 -15.96 -1.80 5.67
CA ILE A 155 -14.67 -1.09 5.68
C ILE A 155 -14.84 0.26 5.01
N LEU A 156 -14.26 1.29 5.61
CA LEU A 156 -14.06 2.60 5.00
C LEU A 156 -12.57 2.78 4.72
N ILE A 157 -12.22 3.07 3.48
CA ILE A 157 -10.91 3.56 3.08
C ILE A 157 -11.00 5.07 2.93
N LEU A 158 -10.36 5.79 3.86
CA LEU A 158 -10.25 7.23 3.81
C LEU A 158 -8.87 7.58 3.24
N ASP A 159 -8.83 8.10 2.04
CA ASP A 159 -7.62 8.46 1.32
C ASP A 159 -7.41 9.98 1.40
N CYS A 160 -6.38 10.37 2.15
CA CYS A 160 -5.99 11.77 2.38
C CYS A 160 -4.84 12.21 1.46
N ASP A 161 -4.46 11.39 0.46
CA ASP A 161 -3.47 11.79 -0.54
C ASP A 161 -4.01 12.92 -1.42
N VAL A 162 -3.10 13.77 -1.91
CA VAL A 162 -3.45 14.88 -2.79
C VAL A 162 -3.92 14.42 -4.18
N HIS A 163 -3.59 13.20 -4.57
CA HIS A 163 -4.03 12.60 -5.82
C HIS A 163 -5.28 11.75 -5.59
N GLN A 164 -6.14 11.67 -6.59
CA GLN A 164 -7.30 10.80 -6.53
C GLN A 164 -6.89 9.33 -6.44
N GLY A 165 -7.48 8.58 -5.50
CA GLY A 165 -7.30 7.13 -5.36
C GLY A 165 -8.08 6.33 -6.40
N ASP A 166 -7.82 6.60 -7.69
CA ASP A 166 -8.55 6.09 -8.84
C ASP A 166 -8.47 4.56 -8.98
N GLY A 167 -7.30 3.97 -8.70
CA GLY A 167 -7.11 2.53 -8.70
C GLY A 167 -7.93 1.84 -7.62
N THR A 168 -7.92 2.37 -6.39
CA THR A 168 -8.70 1.85 -5.28
C THR A 168 -10.20 1.90 -5.59
N ALA A 169 -10.70 3.03 -6.07
CA ALA A 169 -12.09 3.19 -6.45
C ALA A 169 -12.49 2.24 -7.60
N SER A 170 -11.63 2.08 -8.60
CA SER A 170 -11.86 1.17 -9.73
C SER A 170 -11.96 -0.29 -9.30
N ILE A 171 -11.04 -0.77 -8.46
CA ILE A 171 -11.05 -2.17 -7.99
C ILE A 171 -12.29 -2.45 -7.14
N LEU A 172 -12.69 -1.52 -6.28
CA LEU A 172 -13.73 -1.71 -5.27
C LEU A 172 -15.11 -1.22 -5.69
N SER A 173 -15.30 -0.77 -6.93
CA SER A 173 -16.54 -0.15 -7.43
C SER A 173 -17.80 -1.00 -7.25
N ASN A 174 -17.67 -2.33 -7.20
CA ASN A 174 -18.78 -3.27 -7.03
C ASN A 174 -18.84 -3.90 -5.62
N ASP A 175 -17.98 -3.49 -4.69
CA ASP A 175 -17.96 -4.03 -3.33
C ASP A 175 -18.94 -3.24 -2.44
N MET A 176 -20.07 -3.84 -2.09
CA MET A 176 -21.11 -3.19 -1.29
C MET A 176 -20.73 -2.93 0.17
N ASP A 177 -19.75 -3.67 0.68
CA ASP A 177 -19.29 -3.60 2.08
C ASP A 177 -18.02 -2.78 2.26
N ILE A 178 -17.43 -2.25 1.15
CA ILE A 178 -16.20 -1.47 1.17
C ILE A 178 -16.44 -0.11 0.54
N PHE A 179 -16.30 0.95 1.34
CA PHE A 179 -16.47 2.32 0.89
C PHE A 179 -15.12 2.99 0.70
N THR A 180 -14.97 3.76 -0.36
CA THR A 180 -13.78 4.56 -0.63
C THR A 180 -14.13 6.04 -0.66
N LEU A 181 -13.36 6.85 0.04
CA LEU A 181 -13.49 8.31 0.06
C LEU A 181 -12.11 8.94 -0.12
N SER A 182 -11.84 9.47 -1.31
CA SER A 182 -10.65 10.26 -1.60
C SER A 182 -10.94 11.74 -1.38
N LEU A 183 -10.15 12.41 -0.54
CA LEU A 183 -10.42 13.78 -0.09
C LEU A 183 -10.02 14.86 -1.09
N ILE A 184 -9.45 14.53 -2.24
CA ILE A 184 -9.03 15.52 -3.24
C ILE A 184 -10.15 16.52 -3.60
N HIS A 185 -11.39 16.06 -3.71
CA HIS A 185 -12.53 16.91 -4.04
C HIS A 185 -13.06 17.72 -2.85
N ILE A 186 -12.63 17.39 -1.62
CA ILE A 186 -13.06 18.10 -0.40
C ILE A 186 -12.01 19.14 0.01
N SER A 187 -10.75 18.89 -0.30
CA SER A 187 -9.62 19.74 0.11
C SER A 187 -9.26 20.83 -0.88
N GLU A 188 -9.79 20.84 -2.09
CA GLU A 188 -9.66 22.00 -2.97
C GLU A 188 -10.68 23.08 -2.55
N PRO A 189 -10.22 24.15 -1.86
CA PRO A 189 -11.02 25.35 -1.84
C PRO A 189 -11.20 25.77 -3.29
N THR A 190 -12.44 26.01 -3.68
CA THR A 190 -12.77 26.61 -4.97
C THR A 190 -11.83 27.80 -5.20
N ARG A 191 -10.76 27.60 -5.99
CA ARG A 191 -9.97 28.71 -6.48
C ARG A 191 -10.90 29.49 -7.39
N PRO A 192 -11.20 30.75 -7.10
CA PRO A 192 -11.87 31.60 -8.08
C PRO A 192 -10.91 31.65 -9.28
N TYR A 193 -11.38 31.26 -10.45
CA TYR A 193 -10.69 31.43 -11.72
C TYR A 193 -10.54 32.94 -12.03
#